data_e435599c5bf5798a1451434e6c37f357
#
_entry.id   e435599c5bf5798a1451434e6c37f357
#
_cell.length_a   1.000
_cell.length_b   1.000
_cell.length_c   1.000
_cell.angle_alpha   90.00
_cell.angle_beta   90.00
_cell.angle_gamma   90.00
#
_symmetry.space_group_name_H-M   'P 1'
#
loop_
_entity.id
_entity.type
_entity.pdbx_description
1 polymer ?
#
loop_
_entity_poly.entity_id
_entity_poly.type
_entity_poly.pdbx_seq_one_letter_code
_entity_poly.pdbx_strand_id
1 'polypeptide(L)'
;EVLARGRKFKYPLQYAKHKIVALTIVISALALLAANGVVYLLLFKFQSTGDLIYRISQVIPYTVAKVDGTNVRYSDYLLLYKSSITPIEKQGMSNGNEDFSEMKKYYKREALTTAENYTYAIKLANELKLTVSNDEINQAVALHRKAGGVDRSEETFSRILRDNFDVSLDEYRRIIYLSLLSQKVSENIDELAKIVSNEVQGYLDEGKTLSEIST
;
A
#
# COMPACT_ATOMS: atom_id res chain seq x y z
N GLU A 1 -59.04 -13.67 34.29
CA GLU A 1 -57.92 -14.58 34.68
C GLU A 1 -57.02 -14.98 33.51
N VAL A 2 -57.54 -15.26 32.31
CA VAL A 2 -56.77 -15.68 31.13
C VAL A 2 -55.83 -14.58 30.66
N LEU A 3 -56.23 -13.30 30.67
CA LEU A 3 -55.40 -12.15 30.31
C LEU A 3 -54.26 -11.87 31.30
N ALA A 4 -54.45 -12.19 32.58
CA ALA A 4 -53.42 -12.06 33.60
C ALA A 4 -52.32 -13.13 33.47
N ARG A 5 -52.67 -14.36 33.02
CA ARG A 5 -51.68 -15.40 32.69
C ARG A 5 -50.85 -15.05 31.46
N GLY A 6 -51.44 -14.44 30.42
CA GLY A 6 -50.71 -14.03 29.24
C GLY A 6 -49.64 -12.96 29.49
N ARG A 7 -49.85 -12.07 30.46
CA ARG A 7 -48.86 -11.06 30.83
C ARG A 7 -47.62 -11.63 31.53
N LYS A 8 -47.79 -12.70 32.32
CA LYS A 8 -46.68 -13.35 33.04
C LYS A 8 -45.68 -14.04 32.07
N PHE A 9 -46.12 -14.47 30.93
CA PHE A 9 -45.26 -15.12 29.94
C PHE A 9 -44.50 -14.12 29.00
N LYS A 10 -45.00 -12.91 28.85
CA LYS A 10 -44.32 -11.92 27.98
C LYS A 10 -42.98 -11.39 28.54
N TYR A 11 -42.89 -11.22 29.85
CA TYR A 11 -41.69 -10.66 30.47
C TYR A 11 -40.43 -11.55 30.37
N PRO A 12 -40.45 -12.85 30.64
CA PRO A 12 -39.24 -13.65 30.53
C PRO A 12 -38.78 -13.87 29.11
N LEU A 13 -39.68 -13.87 28.10
CA LEU A 13 -39.31 -14.00 26.70
C LEU A 13 -38.62 -12.74 26.11
N GLN A 14 -39.06 -11.56 26.54
CA GLN A 14 -38.39 -10.32 26.14
C GLN A 14 -36.99 -10.21 26.79
N TYR A 15 -36.87 -10.57 28.04
CA TYR A 15 -35.60 -10.55 28.76
C TYR A 15 -34.62 -11.61 28.20
N ALA A 16 -35.11 -12.77 27.81
CA ALA A 16 -34.32 -13.81 27.14
C ALA A 16 -33.82 -13.35 25.77
N LYS A 17 -34.67 -12.66 24.99
CA LYS A 17 -34.27 -12.10 23.70
C LYS A 17 -33.13 -11.07 23.83
N HIS A 18 -33.20 -10.17 24.80
CA HIS A 18 -32.14 -9.21 25.06
C HIS A 18 -30.82 -9.87 25.49
N LYS A 19 -30.88 -10.92 26.33
CA LYS A 19 -29.69 -11.69 26.71
C LYS A 19 -29.08 -12.44 25.55
N ILE A 20 -29.89 -13.04 24.69
CA ILE A 20 -29.41 -13.74 23.49
C ILE A 20 -28.74 -12.74 22.53
N VAL A 21 -29.36 -11.60 22.27
CA VAL A 21 -28.78 -10.53 21.41
C VAL A 21 -27.48 -10.03 22.00
N ALA A 22 -27.43 -9.72 23.30
CA ALA A 22 -26.19 -9.27 23.94
C ALA A 22 -25.09 -10.32 23.87
N LEU A 23 -25.42 -11.60 24.12
CA LEU A 23 -24.47 -12.71 24.02
C LEU A 23 -23.95 -12.88 22.60
N THR A 24 -24.81 -12.77 21.59
CA THR A 24 -24.41 -12.84 20.17
C THR A 24 -23.44 -11.71 19.81
N ILE A 25 -23.71 -10.48 20.27
CA ILE A 25 -22.81 -9.33 20.05
C ILE A 25 -21.43 -9.59 20.68
N VAL A 26 -21.40 -10.08 21.94
CA VAL A 26 -20.13 -10.38 22.63
C VAL A 26 -19.36 -11.48 21.92
N ILE A 27 -20.02 -12.58 21.53
CA ILE A 27 -19.37 -13.67 20.81
C ILE A 27 -18.84 -13.18 19.44
N SER A 28 -19.61 -12.37 18.70
CA SER A 28 -19.17 -11.80 17.44
C SER A 28 -17.97 -10.88 17.61
N ALA A 29 -17.96 -10.04 18.64
CA ALA A 29 -16.83 -9.17 18.96
C ALA A 29 -15.57 -9.97 19.30
N LEU A 30 -15.70 -11.03 20.13
CA LEU A 30 -14.59 -11.92 20.47
C LEU A 30 -14.05 -12.67 19.24
N ALA A 31 -14.93 -13.13 18.35
CA ALA A 31 -14.54 -13.79 17.11
C ALA A 31 -13.77 -12.84 16.18
N LEU A 32 -14.22 -11.57 16.06
CA LEU A 32 -13.51 -10.56 15.30
C LEU A 32 -12.13 -10.24 15.90
N LEU A 33 -12.02 -10.13 17.22
CA LEU A 33 -10.74 -9.93 17.89
C LEU A 33 -9.79 -11.10 17.69
N ALA A 34 -10.28 -12.34 17.81
CA ALA A 34 -9.49 -13.53 17.55
C ALA A 34 -9.02 -13.61 16.09
N ALA A 35 -9.90 -13.30 15.12
CA ALA A 35 -9.56 -13.25 13.71
C ALA A 35 -8.46 -12.21 13.42
N ASN A 36 -8.56 -11.01 14.01
CA ASN A 36 -7.51 -9.99 13.91
C ASN A 36 -6.20 -10.46 14.54
N GLY A 37 -6.23 -11.15 15.67
CA GLY A 37 -5.05 -11.75 16.29
C GLY A 37 -4.35 -12.77 15.39
N VAL A 38 -5.11 -13.64 14.72
CA VAL A 38 -4.57 -14.60 13.74
C VAL A 38 -3.92 -13.87 12.56
N VAL A 39 -4.61 -12.87 11.99
CA VAL A 39 -4.05 -12.09 10.88
C VAL A 39 -2.76 -11.39 11.32
N TYR A 40 -2.74 -10.79 12.52
CA TYR A 40 -1.53 -10.17 13.07
C TYR A 40 -0.36 -11.16 13.16
N LEU A 41 -0.60 -12.38 13.65
CA LEU A 41 0.44 -13.43 13.71
C LEU A 41 0.93 -13.83 12.32
N LEU A 42 0.03 -13.97 11.34
CA LEU A 42 0.39 -14.28 9.96
C LEU A 42 1.25 -13.18 9.33
N LEU A 43 0.94 -11.93 9.59
CA LEU A 43 1.69 -10.78 9.08
C LEU A 43 3.08 -10.65 9.71
N PHE A 44 3.14 -10.65 11.05
CA PHE A 44 4.37 -10.25 11.76
C PHE A 44 5.26 -11.42 12.18
N LYS A 45 4.67 -12.57 12.54
CA LYS A 45 5.45 -13.76 12.93
C LYS A 45 5.81 -14.64 11.74
N PHE A 46 4.86 -14.89 10.85
CA PHE A 46 5.05 -15.77 9.70
C PHE A 46 5.42 -15.01 8.41
N GLN A 47 5.36 -13.67 8.41
CA GLN A 47 5.66 -12.83 7.26
C GLN A 47 5.00 -13.34 5.96
N SER A 48 3.74 -13.75 6.08
CA SER A 48 2.97 -14.34 5.00
C SER A 48 2.75 -13.33 3.87
N THR A 49 3.04 -13.74 2.65
CA THR A 49 2.85 -12.94 1.43
C THR A 49 1.74 -13.49 0.54
N GLY A 50 0.89 -14.37 1.07
CA GLY A 50 -0.19 -15.02 0.31
C GLY A 50 -1.34 -14.07 -0.05
N ASP A 51 -2.08 -14.41 -1.10
CA ASP A 51 -3.18 -13.60 -1.65
C ASP A 51 -4.27 -13.25 -0.63
N LEU A 52 -4.60 -14.17 0.28
CA LEU A 52 -5.57 -13.91 1.34
C LEU A 52 -5.14 -12.74 2.23
N ILE A 53 -3.87 -12.74 2.63
CA ILE A 53 -3.30 -11.69 3.47
C ILE A 53 -3.26 -10.36 2.70
N TYR A 54 -2.91 -10.40 1.42
CA TYR A 54 -2.93 -9.24 0.56
C TYR A 54 -4.33 -8.61 0.49
N ARG A 55 -5.37 -9.40 0.20
CA ARG A 55 -6.77 -8.93 0.15
C ARG A 55 -7.24 -8.34 1.48
N ILE A 56 -6.90 -8.99 2.61
CA ILE A 56 -7.21 -8.47 3.94
C ILE A 56 -6.50 -7.13 4.18
N SER A 57 -5.24 -7.00 3.77
CA SER A 57 -4.45 -5.77 3.95
C SER A 57 -4.92 -4.60 3.08
N GLN A 58 -5.69 -4.85 2.02
CA GLN A 58 -6.34 -3.80 1.24
C GLN A 58 -7.52 -3.16 1.97
N VAL A 59 -8.23 -3.94 2.78
CA VAL A 59 -9.41 -3.50 3.56
C VAL A 59 -8.99 -2.96 4.92
N ILE A 60 -8.10 -3.68 5.61
CA ILE A 60 -7.59 -3.30 6.93
C ILE A 60 -6.18 -2.74 6.75
N PRO A 61 -5.95 -1.45 7.05
CA PRO A 61 -4.68 -0.78 6.77
C PRO A 61 -3.59 -1.20 7.78
N TYR A 62 -3.12 -2.44 7.69
CA TYR A 62 -1.97 -2.89 8.48
C TYR A 62 -0.71 -2.13 8.09
N THR A 63 0.13 -1.85 9.09
CA THR A 63 1.41 -1.16 8.94
C THR A 63 2.55 -2.17 8.92
N VAL A 64 3.41 -2.17 7.89
CA VAL A 64 4.59 -3.03 7.82
C VAL A 64 5.83 -2.36 8.42
N ALA A 65 5.95 -1.04 8.27
CA ALA A 65 7.04 -0.21 8.76
C ALA A 65 6.55 1.21 9.03
N LYS A 66 7.42 2.06 9.61
CA LYS A 66 7.16 3.49 9.75
C LYS A 66 8.35 4.27 9.20
N VAL A 67 8.06 5.30 8.42
CA VAL A 67 9.05 6.24 7.90
C VAL A 67 8.67 7.63 8.37
N ASP A 68 9.53 8.25 9.16
CA ASP A 68 9.34 9.59 9.72
C ASP A 68 7.92 9.79 10.31
N GLY A 69 7.50 8.85 11.16
CA GLY A 69 6.20 8.84 11.81
C GLY A 69 5.02 8.39 10.93
N THR A 70 5.18 8.27 9.62
CA THR A 70 4.15 7.86 8.69
C THR A 70 4.13 6.33 8.50
N ASN A 71 2.94 5.75 8.54
CA ASN A 71 2.76 4.31 8.42
C ASN A 71 2.92 3.83 6.97
N VAL A 72 3.83 2.87 6.74
CA VAL A 72 3.97 2.14 5.48
C VAL A 72 2.89 1.07 5.39
N ARG A 73 2.04 1.14 4.37
CA ARG A 73 0.91 0.21 4.20
C ARG A 73 1.40 -1.17 3.80
N TYR A 74 0.94 -2.19 4.51
CA TYR A 74 1.27 -3.58 4.20
C TYR A 74 0.80 -3.98 2.79
N SER A 75 -0.35 -3.47 2.33
CA SER A 75 -0.87 -3.72 0.98
C SER A 75 0.04 -3.17 -0.11
N ASP A 76 0.64 -1.98 0.06
CA ASP A 76 1.57 -1.42 -0.94
C ASP A 76 2.87 -2.25 -0.99
N TYR A 77 3.40 -2.66 0.17
CA TYR A 77 4.53 -3.59 0.24
C TYR A 77 4.24 -4.91 -0.47
N LEU A 78 3.10 -5.56 -0.18
CA LEU A 78 2.75 -6.83 -0.81
C LEU A 78 2.51 -6.71 -2.31
N LEU A 79 1.90 -5.62 -2.77
CA LEU A 79 1.70 -5.34 -4.18
C LEU A 79 3.03 -5.26 -4.93
N LEU A 80 3.99 -4.52 -4.39
CA LEU A 80 5.34 -4.38 -4.95
C LEU A 80 6.11 -5.71 -4.94
N TYR A 81 6.04 -6.46 -3.83
CA TYR A 81 6.66 -7.77 -3.74
C TYR A 81 6.09 -8.75 -4.77
N LYS A 82 4.76 -8.85 -4.84
CA LYS A 82 4.03 -9.73 -5.75
C LYS A 82 4.37 -9.42 -7.21
N SER A 83 4.30 -8.14 -7.59
CA SER A 83 4.62 -7.73 -8.98
C SER A 83 6.06 -8.03 -9.39
N SER A 84 6.98 -8.08 -8.44
CA SER A 84 8.40 -8.35 -8.71
C SER A 84 8.73 -9.84 -8.72
N ILE A 85 8.13 -10.64 -7.82
CA ILE A 85 8.47 -12.05 -7.68
C ILE A 85 7.72 -12.97 -8.66
N THR A 86 6.48 -12.61 -9.03
CA THR A 86 5.64 -13.45 -9.90
C THR A 86 6.27 -13.75 -11.26
N PRO A 87 6.90 -12.80 -11.98
CA PRO A 87 7.57 -13.10 -13.25
C PRO A 87 8.67 -14.16 -13.10
N ILE A 88 9.37 -14.14 -11.98
CA ILE A 88 10.47 -15.07 -11.69
C ILE A 88 9.93 -16.45 -11.36
N GLU A 89 8.89 -16.54 -10.56
CA GLU A 89 8.19 -17.80 -10.27
C GLU A 89 7.68 -18.46 -11.55
N LYS A 90 7.15 -17.68 -12.48
CA LYS A 90 6.64 -18.17 -13.78
C LYS A 90 7.75 -18.57 -14.77
N GLN A 91 8.96 -18.08 -14.60
CA GLN A 91 10.12 -18.53 -15.39
C GLN A 91 10.68 -19.88 -14.92
N GLY A 92 10.02 -20.57 -14.00
CA GLY A 92 10.36 -21.92 -13.58
C GLY A 92 11.30 -22.01 -12.39
N MET A 93 11.59 -20.92 -11.71
CA MET A 93 12.25 -20.98 -10.42
C MET A 93 11.24 -21.44 -9.35
N SER A 94 11.46 -22.62 -8.77
CA SER A 94 10.53 -23.24 -7.83
C SER A 94 11.00 -23.16 -6.38
N ASN A 95 10.04 -23.25 -5.44
CA ASN A 95 10.29 -23.43 -4.02
C ASN A 95 11.07 -24.75 -3.77
N GLY A 96 12.31 -24.67 -3.41
CA GLY A 96 13.20 -25.84 -3.20
C GLY A 96 14.62 -25.62 -3.72
N ASN A 97 14.79 -24.58 -4.52
CA ASN A 97 16.10 -24.06 -4.90
C ASN A 97 16.55 -23.03 -3.85
N GLU A 98 17.74 -23.20 -3.28
CA GLU A 98 18.33 -22.25 -2.32
C GLU A 98 18.45 -20.85 -2.94
N ASP A 99 18.86 -20.75 -4.21
CA ASP A 99 18.95 -19.50 -4.94
C ASP A 99 17.59 -18.76 -5.00
N PHE A 100 16.50 -19.52 -5.14
CA PHE A 100 15.16 -18.93 -5.15
C PHE A 100 14.73 -18.43 -3.76
N SER A 101 15.14 -19.11 -2.69
CA SER A 101 14.90 -18.65 -1.32
C SER A 101 15.61 -17.33 -1.02
N GLU A 102 16.88 -17.20 -1.43
CA GLU A 102 17.64 -15.95 -1.28
C GLU A 102 17.04 -14.82 -2.15
N MET A 103 16.63 -15.15 -3.36
CA MET A 103 15.96 -14.20 -4.26
C MET A 103 14.65 -13.70 -3.66
N LYS A 104 13.83 -14.56 -3.06
CA LYS A 104 12.62 -14.14 -2.33
C LYS A 104 12.93 -13.18 -1.19
N LYS A 105 13.99 -13.41 -0.43
CA LYS A 105 14.42 -12.50 0.64
C LYS A 105 14.87 -11.15 0.08
N TYR A 106 15.60 -11.16 -1.03
CA TYR A 106 16.02 -9.97 -1.74
C TYR A 106 14.82 -9.14 -2.17
N TYR A 107 13.86 -9.72 -2.92
CA TYR A 107 12.68 -9.00 -3.41
C TYR A 107 11.76 -8.53 -2.29
N LYS A 108 11.66 -9.25 -1.17
CA LYS A 108 10.94 -8.77 0.03
C LYS A 108 11.58 -7.48 0.58
N ARG A 109 12.90 -7.43 0.63
CA ARG A 109 13.65 -6.26 1.11
C ARG A 109 13.49 -5.08 0.16
N GLU A 110 13.67 -5.32 -1.14
CA GLU A 110 13.48 -4.30 -2.17
C GLU A 110 12.07 -3.73 -2.19
N ALA A 111 11.05 -4.59 -2.10
CA ALA A 111 9.66 -4.17 -2.04
C ALA A 111 9.36 -3.33 -0.78
N LEU A 112 9.96 -3.69 0.37
CA LEU A 112 9.82 -2.90 1.60
C LEU A 112 10.48 -1.53 1.45
N THR A 113 11.73 -1.47 0.99
CA THR A 113 12.44 -0.22 0.75
C THR A 113 11.69 0.68 -0.23
N THR A 114 11.16 0.11 -1.32
CA THR A 114 10.36 0.86 -2.29
C THR A 114 9.06 1.38 -1.67
N ALA A 115 8.37 0.57 -0.85
CA ALA A 115 7.16 1.01 -0.15
C ALA A 115 7.45 2.12 0.88
N GLU A 116 8.60 2.06 1.55
CA GLU A 116 9.07 3.11 2.45
C GLU A 116 9.35 4.42 1.69
N ASN A 117 10.05 4.34 0.56
CA ASN A 117 10.34 5.50 -0.30
C ASN A 117 9.04 6.13 -0.84
N TYR A 118 8.08 5.33 -1.30
CA TYR A 118 6.78 5.84 -1.74
C TYR A 118 5.98 6.47 -0.60
N THR A 119 6.04 5.89 0.61
CA THR A 119 5.39 6.47 1.79
C THR A 119 5.99 7.82 2.15
N TYR A 120 7.32 7.94 2.08
CA TYR A 120 8.01 9.21 2.29
C TYR A 120 7.66 10.23 1.20
N ALA A 121 7.61 9.80 -0.07
CA ALA A 121 7.16 10.65 -1.16
C ALA A 121 5.71 11.15 -0.98
N ILE A 122 4.79 10.29 -0.50
CA ILE A 122 3.41 10.70 -0.17
C ILE A 122 3.41 11.80 0.92
N LYS A 123 4.25 11.65 1.97
CA LYS A 123 4.38 12.64 3.03
C LYS A 123 4.86 13.99 2.45
N LEU A 124 5.97 13.98 1.73
CA LEU A 124 6.54 15.18 1.11
C LEU A 124 5.58 15.82 0.10
N ALA A 125 4.91 15.02 -0.71
CA ALA A 125 3.90 15.52 -1.64
C ALA A 125 2.76 16.27 -0.94
N ASN A 126 2.29 15.76 0.22
CA ASN A 126 1.29 16.44 1.02
C ASN A 126 1.80 17.77 1.57
N GLU A 127 3.04 17.83 2.05
CA GLU A 127 3.68 19.06 2.55
C GLU A 127 3.88 20.09 1.43
N LEU A 128 4.31 19.63 0.25
CA LEU A 128 4.54 20.44 -0.94
C LEU A 128 3.26 20.71 -1.76
N LYS A 129 2.10 20.16 -1.36
CA LYS A 129 0.81 20.24 -2.07
C LYS A 129 0.87 19.72 -3.51
N LEU A 130 1.72 18.73 -3.75
CA LEU A 130 1.83 18.05 -5.04
C LEU A 130 0.78 16.95 -5.16
N THR A 131 0.20 16.82 -6.33
CA THR A 131 -0.81 15.79 -6.63
C THR A 131 -0.56 15.17 -7.99
N VAL A 132 -1.05 13.94 -8.17
CA VAL A 132 -1.10 13.25 -9.46
C VAL A 132 -2.56 13.09 -9.84
N SER A 133 -2.93 13.61 -11.02
CA SER A 133 -4.29 13.53 -11.54
C SER A 133 -4.57 12.16 -12.18
N ASN A 134 -5.85 11.82 -12.32
CA ASN A 134 -6.25 10.62 -13.04
C ASN A 134 -5.82 10.64 -14.52
N ASP A 135 -5.76 11.83 -15.13
CA ASP A 135 -5.33 11.98 -16.53
C ASP A 135 -3.84 11.65 -16.70
N GLU A 136 -2.99 12.06 -15.76
CA GLU A 136 -1.57 11.70 -15.77
C GLU A 136 -1.38 10.18 -15.61
N ILE A 137 -2.15 9.54 -14.73
CA ILE A 137 -2.13 8.09 -14.58
C ILE A 137 -2.58 7.42 -15.87
N ASN A 138 -3.68 7.90 -16.49
CA ASN A 138 -4.20 7.35 -17.75
C ASN A 138 -3.18 7.47 -18.88
N GLN A 139 -2.52 8.62 -18.99
CA GLN A 139 -1.46 8.85 -19.98
C GLN A 139 -0.28 7.90 -19.78
N ALA A 140 0.21 7.75 -18.56
CA ALA A 140 1.30 6.82 -18.24
C ALA A 140 0.92 5.37 -18.57
N VAL A 141 -0.28 4.92 -18.19
CA VAL A 141 -0.80 3.60 -18.55
C VAL A 141 -0.90 3.42 -20.06
N ALA A 142 -1.38 4.45 -20.79
CA ALA A 142 -1.47 4.41 -22.25
C ALA A 142 -0.08 4.31 -22.92
N LEU A 143 0.92 5.00 -22.39
CA LEU A 143 2.31 4.88 -22.85
C LEU A 143 2.86 3.45 -22.64
N HIS A 144 2.62 2.85 -21.47
CA HIS A 144 3.04 1.48 -21.18
C HIS A 144 2.31 0.44 -22.06
N ARG A 145 1.03 0.68 -22.40
CA ARG A 145 0.30 -0.16 -23.37
C ARG A 145 0.96 -0.14 -24.77
N LYS A 146 1.57 0.96 -25.15
CA LYS A 146 2.26 1.13 -26.43
C LYS A 146 3.75 0.75 -26.39
N ALA A 147 4.26 0.32 -25.24
CA ALA A 147 5.65 -0.06 -25.11
C ALA A 147 6.03 -1.20 -26.09
N GLY A 148 7.24 -1.11 -26.64
CA GLY A 148 7.73 -2.06 -27.64
C GLY A 148 7.12 -1.89 -29.04
N GLY A 149 6.50 -0.74 -29.36
CA GLY A 149 5.95 -0.44 -30.68
C GLY A 149 4.61 -1.10 -31.00
N VAL A 150 3.98 -1.78 -30.02
CA VAL A 150 2.70 -2.46 -30.20
C VAL A 150 1.63 -1.74 -29.37
N ASP A 151 0.60 -1.21 -30.04
CA ASP A 151 -0.55 -0.62 -29.35
C ASP A 151 -1.51 -1.74 -28.89
N ARG A 152 -1.48 -2.05 -27.60
CA ARG A 152 -2.32 -3.10 -26.99
C ARG A 152 -3.64 -2.51 -26.52
N SER A 153 -4.75 -3.23 -26.74
CA SER A 153 -6.02 -2.87 -26.11
C SER A 153 -5.90 -2.96 -24.58
N GLU A 154 -6.77 -2.25 -23.87
CA GLU A 154 -6.80 -2.29 -22.40
C GLU A 154 -7.05 -3.69 -21.86
N GLU A 155 -7.93 -4.45 -22.52
CA GLU A 155 -8.22 -5.84 -22.18
C GLU A 155 -6.97 -6.74 -22.33
N THR A 156 -6.25 -6.60 -23.46
CA THR A 156 -5.01 -7.35 -23.70
C THR A 156 -3.93 -6.97 -22.67
N PHE A 157 -3.79 -5.68 -22.38
CA PHE A 157 -2.84 -5.21 -21.38
C PHE A 157 -3.18 -5.70 -19.98
N SER A 158 -4.46 -5.63 -19.58
CA SER A 158 -4.95 -6.15 -18.30
C SER A 158 -4.70 -7.66 -18.15
N ARG A 159 -4.83 -8.43 -19.25
CA ARG A 159 -4.51 -9.85 -19.27
C ARG A 159 -3.01 -10.08 -19.08
N ILE A 160 -2.15 -9.33 -19.78
CA ILE A 160 -0.69 -9.41 -19.62
C ILE A 160 -0.28 -9.11 -18.17
N LEU A 161 -0.86 -8.10 -17.53
CA LEU A 161 -0.59 -7.76 -16.15
C LEU A 161 -0.95 -8.92 -15.20
N ARG A 162 -2.13 -9.51 -15.38
CA ARG A 162 -2.56 -10.66 -14.58
C ARG A 162 -1.71 -11.91 -14.83
N ASP A 163 -1.49 -12.21 -16.12
CA ASP A 163 -0.82 -13.46 -16.50
C ASP A 163 0.67 -13.45 -16.16
N ASN A 164 1.37 -12.32 -16.23
CA ASN A 164 2.81 -12.25 -16.00
C ASN A 164 3.19 -11.75 -14.62
N PHE A 165 2.40 -10.85 -14.03
CA PHE A 165 2.75 -10.14 -12.78
C PHE A 165 1.78 -10.43 -11.64
N ASP A 166 0.67 -11.12 -11.92
CA ASP A 166 -0.43 -11.35 -11.00
C ASP A 166 -0.99 -10.04 -10.39
N VAL A 167 -1.10 -9.01 -11.22
CA VAL A 167 -1.53 -7.65 -10.87
C VAL A 167 -2.74 -7.27 -11.71
N SER A 168 -3.79 -6.75 -11.09
CA SER A 168 -4.94 -6.16 -11.81
C SER A 168 -4.57 -4.78 -12.39
N LEU A 169 -5.39 -4.28 -13.32
CA LEU A 169 -5.20 -2.94 -13.88
C LEU A 169 -5.27 -1.84 -12.81
N ASP A 170 -6.18 -1.97 -11.84
CA ASP A 170 -6.31 -0.98 -10.74
C ASP A 170 -5.10 -0.99 -9.81
N GLU A 171 -4.57 -2.17 -9.51
CA GLU A 171 -3.32 -2.31 -8.74
C GLU A 171 -2.13 -1.73 -9.51
N TYR A 172 -2.08 -1.94 -10.82
CA TYR A 172 -1.06 -1.34 -11.68
C TYR A 172 -1.17 0.20 -11.70
N ARG A 173 -2.38 0.74 -11.78
CA ARG A 173 -2.64 2.19 -11.66
C ARG A 173 -2.17 2.73 -10.31
N ARG A 174 -2.31 1.96 -9.23
CA ARG A 174 -1.74 2.32 -7.92
C ARG A 174 -0.22 2.41 -7.95
N ILE A 175 0.47 1.47 -8.58
CA ILE A 175 1.93 1.52 -8.76
C ILE A 175 2.33 2.76 -9.57
N ILE A 176 1.65 3.03 -10.69
CA ILE A 176 1.89 4.21 -11.53
C ILE A 176 1.67 5.51 -10.74
N TYR A 177 0.58 5.61 -9.97
CA TYR A 177 0.33 6.76 -9.10
C TYR A 177 1.50 7.01 -8.14
N LEU A 178 1.97 5.97 -7.44
CA LEU A 178 3.06 6.07 -6.48
C LEU A 178 4.38 6.49 -7.17
N SER A 179 4.65 5.94 -8.33
CA SER A 179 5.84 6.27 -9.13
C SER A 179 5.82 7.72 -9.62
N LEU A 180 4.69 8.16 -10.20
CA LEU A 180 4.54 9.55 -10.68
C LEU A 180 4.61 10.55 -9.52
N LEU A 181 4.02 10.23 -8.38
CA LEU A 181 4.08 11.10 -7.20
C LEU A 181 5.52 11.23 -6.69
N SER A 182 6.25 10.12 -6.61
CA SER A 182 7.65 10.11 -6.21
C SER A 182 8.52 10.92 -7.19
N GLN A 183 8.27 10.80 -8.48
CA GLN A 183 8.95 11.59 -9.52
C GLN A 183 8.69 13.08 -9.35
N LYS A 184 7.42 13.51 -9.19
CA LYS A 184 7.08 14.92 -8.97
C LYS A 184 7.74 15.51 -7.73
N VAL A 185 7.81 14.74 -6.64
CA VAL A 185 8.51 15.16 -5.42
C VAL A 185 9.99 15.37 -5.70
N SER A 186 10.63 14.42 -6.37
CA SER A 186 12.06 14.52 -6.71
C SER A 186 12.35 15.73 -7.60
N GLU A 187 11.56 15.93 -8.66
CA GLU A 187 11.69 17.07 -9.59
C GLU A 187 11.51 18.42 -8.86
N ASN A 188 10.54 18.51 -7.94
CA ASN A 188 10.30 19.73 -7.16
C ASN A 188 11.46 20.03 -6.19
N ILE A 189 12.00 19.00 -5.53
CA ILE A 189 13.16 19.15 -4.64
C ILE A 189 14.40 19.60 -5.44
N ASP A 190 14.63 19.01 -6.61
CA ASP A 190 15.75 19.37 -7.48
C ASP A 190 15.63 20.82 -7.96
N GLU A 191 14.42 21.28 -8.30
CA GLU A 191 14.17 22.66 -8.67
C GLU A 191 14.45 23.64 -7.52
N LEU A 192 13.94 23.34 -6.33
CA LEU A 192 14.19 24.12 -5.11
C LEU A 192 15.70 24.18 -4.79
N ALA A 193 16.40 23.05 -4.91
CA ALA A 193 17.85 23.00 -4.68
C ALA A 193 18.63 23.88 -5.67
N LYS A 194 18.21 23.92 -6.93
CA LYS A 194 18.81 24.81 -7.93
C LYS A 194 18.58 26.29 -7.61
N ILE A 195 17.36 26.66 -7.19
CA ILE A 195 17.02 28.04 -6.81
C ILE A 195 17.92 28.48 -5.64
N VAL A 196 17.98 27.67 -4.57
CA VAL A 196 18.81 27.97 -3.40
C VAL A 196 20.30 28.06 -3.78
N SER A 197 20.80 27.15 -4.60
CA SER A 197 22.20 27.18 -5.07
C SER A 197 22.51 28.44 -5.86
N ASN A 198 21.62 28.88 -6.76
CA ASN A 198 21.80 30.10 -7.54
C ASN A 198 21.76 31.35 -6.66
N GLU A 199 20.86 31.35 -5.65
CA GLU A 199 20.74 32.47 -4.70
C GLU A 199 22.01 32.57 -3.83
N VAL A 200 22.50 31.44 -3.30
CA VAL A 200 23.77 31.39 -2.54
C VAL A 200 24.94 31.86 -3.41
N GLN A 201 25.01 31.43 -4.68
CA GLN A 201 26.06 31.88 -5.61
C GLN A 201 25.99 33.40 -5.85
N GLY A 202 24.78 33.95 -6.00
CA GLY A 202 24.58 35.40 -6.10
C GLY A 202 25.14 36.18 -4.91
N TYR A 203 24.91 35.69 -3.69
CA TYR A 203 25.48 36.31 -2.48
C TYR A 203 27.01 36.20 -2.42
N LEU A 204 27.59 35.08 -2.85
CA LEU A 204 29.05 34.90 -2.92
C LEU A 204 29.67 35.85 -3.95
N ASP A 205 29.01 36.07 -5.11
CA ASP A 205 29.45 37.01 -6.14
C ASP A 205 29.37 38.48 -5.66
N GLU A 206 28.48 38.80 -4.71
CA GLU A 206 28.40 40.05 -3.99
C GLU A 206 29.48 40.19 -2.88
N GLY A 207 30.33 39.20 -2.70
CA GLY A 207 31.42 39.19 -1.73
C GLY A 207 31.03 38.82 -0.28
N LYS A 208 29.82 38.26 -0.10
CA LYS A 208 29.38 37.76 1.22
C LYS A 208 30.05 36.41 1.53
N THR A 209 30.32 36.17 2.80
CA THR A 209 30.84 34.88 3.28
C THR A 209 29.68 33.90 3.56
N LEU A 210 29.96 32.60 3.52
CA LEU A 210 28.95 31.55 3.84
C LEU A 210 28.36 31.71 5.25
N SER A 211 29.11 32.25 6.21
CA SER A 211 28.63 32.52 7.57
C SER A 211 27.62 33.68 7.62
N GLU A 212 27.72 34.66 6.72
CA GLU A 212 26.78 35.79 6.62
C GLU A 212 25.51 35.43 5.87
N ILE A 213 25.54 34.38 5.01
CA ILE A 213 24.40 33.87 4.27
C ILE A 213 23.53 32.94 5.12
N SER A 214 24.11 32.27 6.15
CA SER A 214 23.43 31.27 6.98
C SER A 214 22.70 31.86 8.20
N THR A 215 22.70 33.18 8.39
CA THR A 215 21.95 33.91 9.45
C THR A 215 20.66 34.50 8.90
#